data_0936d2683b53bf9988d6d6947a98ccc3
#
_entry.id   0936d2683b53bf9988d6d6947a98ccc3
#
_cell.length_a   1.000
_cell.length_b   1.000
_cell.length_c   1.000
_cell.angle_alpha   90.00
_cell.angle_beta   90.00
_cell.angle_gamma   90.00
#
_symmetry.space_group_name_H-M   'P 1'
#
loop_
_entity.id
_entity.type
_entity.pdbx_description
1 polymer ?
#
loop_
_entity_poly.entity_id
_entity_poly.type
_entity_poly.pdbx_seq_one_letter_code
_entity_poly.pdbx_strand_id
1 'polypeptide(L)'
;MTTTRTQVAIVGAGPSGLLLGQLLHKAGIDAVIVERVSGEYVLGRIRAGILEQVCIDLMDEAGVGARMHKEGLVHDGFEMLFGGQRHRVDLKKYSGGKHVMVYGQTELTHDLMDARAAAGLTTIYEARNA
;
A
#
# COMPACT_ATOMS: atom_id res chain seq x y z
N MET A 1 10.68 19.29 -25.68
CA MET A 1 10.64 18.11 -24.81
C MET A 1 11.37 18.39 -23.51
N THR A 2 10.74 18.10 -22.39
CA THR A 2 11.38 18.21 -21.09
C THR A 2 11.87 16.82 -20.69
N THR A 3 13.16 16.68 -20.42
CA THR A 3 13.74 15.40 -19.96
C THR A 3 13.95 15.46 -18.47
N THR A 4 13.38 14.49 -17.74
CA THR A 4 13.61 14.30 -16.31
C THR A 4 14.58 13.14 -16.13
N ARG A 5 15.59 13.33 -15.30
CA ARG A 5 16.53 12.27 -14.90
C ARG A 5 16.24 11.85 -13.48
N THR A 6 16.28 10.55 -13.23
CA THR A 6 16.06 9.95 -11.91
C THR A 6 16.86 8.65 -11.80
N GLN A 7 17.13 8.19 -10.58
CA GLN A 7 17.80 6.89 -10.37
C GLN A 7 16.86 5.73 -10.67
N VAL A 8 15.58 5.87 -10.32
CA VAL A 8 14.55 4.83 -10.53
C VAL A 8 13.30 5.46 -11.14
N ALA A 9 12.79 4.86 -12.20
CA ALA A 9 11.48 5.17 -12.75
C ALA A 9 10.50 4.04 -12.40
N ILE A 10 9.41 4.38 -11.73
CA ILE A 10 8.35 3.43 -11.34
C ILE A 10 7.17 3.65 -12.28
N VAL A 11 6.72 2.60 -12.94
CA VAL A 11 5.54 2.65 -13.82
C VAL A 11 4.32 2.12 -13.06
N GLY A 12 3.40 3.02 -12.74
CA GLY A 12 2.18 2.75 -11.98
C GLY A 12 2.20 3.35 -10.57
N ALA A 13 1.19 4.16 -10.26
CA ALA A 13 0.94 4.75 -8.94
C ALA A 13 -0.11 3.98 -8.14
N GLY A 14 -0.22 2.68 -8.35
CA GLY A 14 -0.99 1.82 -7.47
C GLY A 14 -0.27 1.62 -6.13
N PRO A 15 -0.89 0.89 -5.17
CA PRO A 15 -0.32 0.70 -3.84
C PRO A 15 1.12 0.20 -3.84
N SER A 16 1.43 -0.74 -4.72
CA SER A 16 2.79 -1.32 -4.84
C SER A 16 3.82 -0.30 -5.32
N GLY A 17 3.49 0.48 -6.35
CA GLY A 17 4.41 1.51 -6.88
C GLY A 17 4.60 2.66 -5.90
N LEU A 18 3.54 3.08 -5.23
CA LEU A 18 3.60 4.12 -4.20
C LEU A 18 4.42 3.65 -2.98
N LEU A 19 4.20 2.42 -2.51
CA LEU A 19 4.96 1.85 -1.39
C LEU A 19 6.44 1.71 -1.74
N LEU A 20 6.75 1.16 -2.92
CA LEU A 20 8.13 1.10 -3.41
C LEU A 20 8.77 2.49 -3.46
N GLY A 21 8.07 3.47 -4.01
CA GLY A 21 8.56 4.85 -4.09
C GLY A 21 8.85 5.45 -2.72
N GLN A 22 8.04 5.14 -1.70
CA GLN A 22 8.25 5.61 -0.35
C GLN A 22 9.44 4.91 0.34
N LEU A 23 9.60 3.61 0.13
CA LEU A 23 10.76 2.86 0.64
C LEU A 23 12.07 3.35 0.00
N LEU A 24 12.08 3.60 -1.31
CA LEU A 24 13.23 4.17 -2.00
C LEU A 24 13.58 5.56 -1.47
N HIS A 25 12.57 6.40 -1.23
CA HIS A 25 12.77 7.71 -0.61
C HIS A 25 13.43 7.60 0.77
N LYS A 26 12.96 6.69 1.61
CA LYS A 26 13.56 6.41 2.94
C LYS A 26 15.00 5.92 2.83
N ALA A 27 15.34 5.22 1.76
CA ALA A 27 16.70 4.76 1.47
C ALA A 27 17.59 5.83 0.79
N GLY A 28 17.06 7.04 0.56
CA GLY A 28 17.81 8.11 -0.11
C GLY A 28 17.98 7.91 -1.61
N ILE A 29 17.15 7.09 -2.23
CA ILE A 29 17.16 6.81 -3.66
C ILE A 29 16.10 7.66 -4.36
N ASP A 30 16.53 8.44 -5.35
CA ASP A 30 15.63 9.28 -6.13
C ASP A 30 14.77 8.46 -7.08
N ALA A 31 13.44 8.64 -6.98
CA ALA A 31 12.47 7.89 -7.78
C ALA A 31 11.32 8.77 -8.25
N VAL A 32 11.02 8.68 -9.54
CA VAL A 32 9.84 9.28 -10.17
C VAL A 32 8.82 8.19 -10.46
N ILE A 33 7.56 8.45 -10.11
CA ILE A 33 6.45 7.56 -10.48
C ILE A 33 5.71 8.17 -11.66
N VAL A 34 5.41 7.35 -12.66
CA VAL A 34 4.56 7.71 -13.80
C VAL A 34 3.30 6.85 -13.78
N GLU A 35 2.13 7.49 -13.95
CA GLU A 35 0.84 6.82 -13.92
C GLU A 35 0.00 7.25 -15.13
N ARG A 36 -0.63 6.29 -15.77
CA ARG A 36 -1.44 6.51 -16.99
C ARG A 36 -2.75 7.26 -16.72
N VAL A 37 -3.32 7.09 -15.54
CA VAL A 37 -4.60 7.70 -15.15
C VAL A 37 -4.40 8.82 -14.13
N SER A 38 -5.48 9.51 -13.76
CA SER A 38 -5.42 10.55 -12.73
C SER A 38 -5.21 9.95 -11.33
N GLY A 39 -4.70 10.74 -10.40
CA GLY A 39 -4.56 10.36 -8.99
C GLY A 39 -5.92 10.08 -8.35
N GLU A 40 -6.95 10.86 -8.71
CA GLU A 40 -8.33 10.64 -8.26
C GLU A 40 -8.85 9.25 -8.71
N TYR A 41 -8.61 8.88 -9.96
CA TYR A 41 -8.98 7.55 -10.46
C TYR A 41 -8.26 6.43 -9.70
N VAL A 42 -6.94 6.58 -9.46
CA VAL A 42 -6.16 5.60 -8.68
C VAL A 42 -6.74 5.43 -7.29
N LEU A 43 -7.04 6.52 -6.60
CA LEU A 43 -7.59 6.53 -5.26
C LEU A 43 -9.00 5.93 -5.22
N GLY A 44 -9.83 6.22 -6.22
CA GLY A 44 -11.21 5.74 -6.31
C GLY A 44 -11.37 4.27 -6.68
N ARG A 45 -10.30 3.58 -7.04
CA ARG A 45 -10.36 2.14 -7.35
C ARG A 45 -10.49 1.31 -6.08
N ILE A 46 -11.71 0.91 -5.80
CA ILE A 46 -12.01 0.04 -4.65
C ILE A 46 -11.47 -1.37 -4.91
N ARG A 47 -10.71 -1.88 -3.96
CA ARG A 47 -10.15 -3.23 -3.94
C ARG A 47 -10.29 -3.82 -2.54
N ALA A 48 -9.67 -5.00 -2.32
CA ALA A 48 -9.62 -5.62 -1.00
C ALA A 48 -9.05 -4.68 0.08
N GLY A 49 -9.24 -5.03 1.33
CA GLY A 49 -8.80 -4.23 2.48
C GLY A 49 -8.26 -5.10 3.60
N ILE A 50 -7.69 -6.27 3.26
CA ILE A 50 -7.03 -7.14 4.23
C ILE A 50 -5.54 -7.11 3.94
N LEU A 51 -4.76 -6.61 4.90
CA LEU A 51 -3.31 -6.52 4.82
C LEU A 51 -2.70 -7.69 5.56
N GLU A 52 -1.78 -8.39 4.91
CA GLU A 52 -0.94 -9.39 5.55
C GLU A 52 0.20 -8.74 6.35
N GLN A 53 0.77 -9.48 7.29
CA GLN A 53 1.84 -8.97 8.16
C GLN A 53 2.98 -8.30 7.40
N VAL A 54 3.41 -8.87 6.28
CA VAL A 54 4.48 -8.29 5.45
C VAL A 54 4.12 -6.89 4.95
N CYS A 55 2.86 -6.67 4.55
CA CYS A 55 2.41 -5.35 4.11
C CYS A 55 2.37 -4.36 5.27
N ILE A 56 1.91 -4.79 6.45
CA ILE A 56 1.91 -3.98 7.68
C ILE A 56 3.34 -3.54 8.01
N ASP A 57 4.27 -4.48 8.05
CA ASP A 57 5.67 -4.22 8.37
C ASP A 57 6.32 -3.25 7.37
N LEU A 58 6.03 -3.39 6.07
CA LEU A 58 6.53 -2.47 5.03
C LEU A 58 5.92 -1.07 5.13
N MET A 59 4.66 -0.94 5.54
CA MET A 59 4.06 0.37 5.81
C MET A 59 4.74 1.07 7.00
N ASP A 60 5.11 0.31 8.03
CA ASP A 60 5.86 0.83 9.17
C ASP A 60 7.28 1.23 8.78
N GLU A 61 7.97 0.39 8.00
CA GLU A 61 9.30 0.69 7.47
C GLU A 61 9.29 1.95 6.59
N ALA A 62 8.26 2.09 5.77
CA ALA A 62 8.05 3.29 4.95
C ALA A 62 7.69 4.54 5.76
N GLY A 63 7.38 4.40 7.06
CA GLY A 63 7.02 5.50 7.95
C GLY A 63 5.60 6.04 7.74
N VAL A 64 4.69 5.23 7.19
CA VAL A 64 3.30 5.62 6.87
C VAL A 64 2.26 4.74 7.55
N GLY A 65 2.67 3.93 8.54
CA GLY A 65 1.78 2.99 9.25
C GLY A 65 0.92 3.61 10.36
N ALA A 66 1.14 4.84 10.77
CA ALA A 66 0.50 5.41 11.96
C ALA A 66 -1.04 5.38 11.93
N ARG A 67 -1.66 5.82 10.83
CA ARG A 67 -3.11 5.81 10.68
C ARG A 67 -3.66 4.39 10.53
N MET A 68 -2.93 3.52 9.85
CA MET A 68 -3.27 2.10 9.74
C MET A 68 -3.36 1.42 11.12
N HIS A 69 -2.42 1.67 12.03
CA HIS A 69 -2.46 1.14 13.38
C HIS A 69 -3.58 1.74 14.24
N LYS A 70 -3.92 3.01 14.00
CA LYS A 70 -4.98 3.70 14.75
C LYS A 70 -6.38 3.26 14.33
N GLU A 71 -6.61 3.04 13.05
CA GLU A 71 -7.94 2.84 12.47
C GLU A 71 -8.18 1.41 11.97
N GLY A 72 -7.11 0.66 11.70
CA GLY A 72 -7.17 -0.72 11.24
C GLY A 72 -7.63 -1.69 12.32
N LEU A 73 -8.26 -2.78 11.90
CA LEU A 73 -8.77 -3.83 12.78
C LEU A 73 -7.92 -5.09 12.64
N VAL A 74 -7.25 -5.48 13.72
CA VAL A 74 -6.43 -6.69 13.76
C VAL A 74 -7.30 -7.93 13.86
N HIS A 75 -7.02 -8.94 13.03
CA HIS A 75 -7.66 -10.23 13.04
C HIS A 75 -6.62 -11.36 13.12
N ASP A 76 -6.79 -12.23 14.11
CA ASP A 76 -5.89 -13.38 14.34
C ASP A 76 -6.35 -14.64 13.58
N GLY A 77 -7.49 -14.58 12.92
CA GLY A 77 -8.05 -15.72 12.19
C GLY A 77 -9.41 -15.41 11.59
N PHE A 78 -10.01 -16.43 11.01
CA PHE A 78 -11.35 -16.38 10.42
C PHE A 78 -12.12 -17.68 10.63
N GLU A 79 -13.42 -17.64 10.43
CA GLU A 79 -14.26 -18.82 10.48
C GLU A 79 -14.78 -19.18 9.08
N MET A 80 -14.76 -20.46 8.77
CA MET A 80 -15.43 -21.04 7.62
C MET A 80 -16.68 -21.78 8.07
N LEU A 81 -17.78 -21.57 7.37
CA LEU A 81 -19.02 -22.26 7.62
C LEU A 81 -19.31 -23.20 6.44
N PHE A 82 -19.23 -24.49 6.67
CA PHE A 82 -19.62 -25.49 5.68
C PHE A 82 -20.11 -26.77 6.37
N GLY A 83 -20.97 -27.54 5.68
CA GLY A 83 -21.56 -28.75 6.25
C GLY A 83 -22.38 -28.50 7.55
N GLY A 84 -22.89 -27.27 7.74
CA GLY A 84 -23.62 -26.89 8.95
C GLY A 84 -22.72 -26.68 10.18
N GLN A 85 -21.43 -26.71 10.05
CA GLN A 85 -20.46 -26.55 11.13
C GLN A 85 -19.54 -25.35 10.89
N ARG A 86 -19.08 -24.76 12.01
CA ARG A 86 -18.10 -23.67 12.02
C ARG A 86 -16.70 -24.24 12.20
N HIS A 87 -15.79 -23.85 11.33
CA HIS A 87 -14.38 -24.25 11.36
C HIS A 87 -13.53 -23.00 11.49
N ARG A 88 -12.92 -22.82 12.67
CA ARG A 88 -12.01 -21.70 12.88
C ARG A 88 -10.62 -22.01 12.31
N VAL A 89 -10.10 -21.08 11.52
CA VAL A 89 -8.72 -21.05 11.09
C VAL A 89 -7.98 -20.01 11.93
N ASP A 90 -7.11 -20.46 12.80
CA ASP A 90 -6.28 -19.60 13.66
C ASP A 90 -5.00 -19.21 12.91
N LEU A 91 -5.02 -18.05 12.24
CA LEU A 91 -3.89 -17.56 11.47
C LEU A 91 -2.67 -17.33 12.35
N LYS A 92 -2.86 -16.74 13.53
CA LYS A 92 -1.76 -16.46 14.45
C LYS A 92 -1.02 -17.72 14.88
N LYS A 93 -1.78 -18.76 15.23
CA LYS A 93 -1.21 -20.07 15.61
C LYS A 93 -0.40 -20.71 14.48
N TYR A 94 -0.97 -20.72 13.26
CA TYR A 94 -0.38 -21.44 12.13
C TYR A 94 0.66 -20.65 11.35
N SER A 95 0.77 -19.35 11.56
CA SER A 95 1.73 -18.46 10.89
C SER A 95 2.97 -18.09 11.73
N GLY A 96 3.10 -18.66 12.93
CA GLY A 96 4.18 -18.29 13.84
C GLY A 96 3.98 -16.92 14.51
N GLY A 97 2.73 -16.56 14.82
CA GLY A 97 2.39 -15.35 15.55
C GLY A 97 1.95 -14.16 14.68
N LYS A 98 1.88 -14.34 13.36
CA LYS A 98 1.45 -13.29 12.44
C LYS A 98 -0.07 -13.13 12.44
N HIS A 99 -0.53 -11.95 12.07
CA HIS A 99 -1.94 -11.61 11.95
C HIS A 99 -2.22 -10.89 10.61
N VAL A 100 -3.46 -10.62 10.35
CA VAL A 100 -3.89 -9.74 9.26
C VAL A 100 -4.56 -8.51 9.85
N MET A 101 -4.59 -7.43 9.08
CA MET A 101 -5.25 -6.19 9.46
C MET A 101 -6.25 -5.80 8.39
N VAL A 102 -7.48 -5.54 8.81
CA VAL A 102 -8.49 -4.93 7.95
C VAL A 102 -8.24 -3.44 7.92
N TYR A 103 -7.74 -2.97 6.79
CA TYR A 103 -7.49 -1.57 6.49
C TYR A 103 -7.67 -1.35 5.00
N GLY A 104 -8.64 -0.55 4.61
CA GLY A 104 -9.04 -0.39 3.21
C GLY A 104 -7.86 -0.01 2.31
N GLN A 105 -7.75 -0.65 1.16
CA GLN A 105 -6.69 -0.32 0.20
C GLN A 105 -6.76 1.14 -0.27
N THR A 106 -7.95 1.74 -0.33
CA THR A 106 -8.13 3.17 -0.59
C THR A 106 -7.42 4.01 0.47
N GLU A 107 -7.56 3.66 1.73
CA GLU A 107 -6.93 4.37 2.85
C GLU A 107 -5.41 4.24 2.83
N LEU A 108 -4.91 3.02 2.59
CA LEU A 108 -3.48 2.76 2.40
C LEU A 108 -2.91 3.56 1.23
N THR A 109 -3.61 3.59 0.11
CA THR A 109 -3.20 4.35 -1.08
C THR A 109 -3.18 5.85 -0.79
N HIS A 110 -4.19 6.35 -0.08
CA HIS A 110 -4.27 7.75 0.35
C HIS A 110 -3.08 8.14 1.25
N ASP A 111 -2.78 7.33 2.26
CA ASP A 111 -1.64 7.56 3.15
C ASP A 111 -0.32 7.65 2.41
N LEU A 112 -0.11 6.77 1.42
CA LEU A 112 1.08 6.77 0.59
C LEU A 112 1.15 7.98 -0.35
N MET A 113 0.03 8.40 -0.93
CA MET A 113 -0.05 9.61 -1.75
C MET A 113 0.26 10.86 -0.93
N ASP A 114 -0.32 10.96 0.26
CA ASP A 114 -0.10 12.10 1.17
C ASP A 114 1.35 12.19 1.62
N ALA A 115 1.95 11.06 2.02
CA ALA A 115 3.35 11.02 2.41
C ALA A 115 4.28 11.46 1.27
N ARG A 116 3.99 11.02 0.04
CA ARG A 116 4.75 11.39 -1.15
C ARG A 116 4.62 12.88 -1.47
N ALA A 117 3.41 13.41 -1.41
CA ALA A 117 3.15 14.84 -1.61
C ALA A 117 3.82 15.70 -0.53
N ALA A 118 3.73 15.31 0.73
CA ALA A 118 4.37 16.00 1.86
C ALA A 118 5.90 16.04 1.74
N ALA A 119 6.50 15.00 1.16
CA ALA A 119 7.95 14.94 0.89
C ALA A 119 8.36 15.67 -0.40
N GLY A 120 7.43 16.26 -1.16
CA GLY A 120 7.71 16.96 -2.40
C GLY A 120 8.18 16.04 -3.54
N LEU A 121 7.83 14.76 -3.50
CA LEU A 121 8.26 13.76 -4.47
C LEU A 121 7.40 13.77 -5.74
N THR A 122 8.03 13.57 -6.89
CA THR A 122 7.36 13.67 -8.18
C THR A 122 6.55 12.42 -8.51
N THR A 123 5.26 12.60 -8.77
CA THR A 123 4.39 11.63 -9.43
C THR A 123 3.75 12.29 -10.64
N ILE A 124 3.94 11.72 -11.81
CA ILE A 124 3.40 12.22 -13.07
C ILE A 124 2.16 11.39 -13.40
N TYR A 125 0.99 11.98 -13.17
CA TYR A 125 -0.28 11.37 -13.53
C TYR A 125 -0.65 11.66 -14.97
N GLU A 126 -1.57 10.89 -15.54
CA GLU A 126 -2.09 11.02 -16.92
C GLU A 126 -0.99 10.92 -18.01
N ALA A 127 0.10 10.24 -17.69
CA ALA A 127 1.22 9.99 -18.59
C ALA A 127 0.87 8.90 -19.61
N ARG A 128 0.14 9.26 -20.67
CA ARG A 128 -0.43 8.30 -21.64
C ARG A 128 0.57 7.62 -22.55
N ASN A 129 1.80 8.12 -22.64
CA ASN A 129 2.84 7.64 -23.57
C ASN A 129 4.22 7.53 -22.87
N ALA A 130 4.22 7.17 -21.59
CA ALA A 130 5.47 6.92 -20.86
C ALA A 130 5.91 5.47 -21.01
#